data_2c2a00b32bad6f7db028519ac39a5261
#
_entry.id   2c2a00b32bad6f7db028519ac39a5261
#
_cell.length_a   1.000
_cell.length_b   1.000
_cell.length_c   1.000
_cell.angle_alpha   90.00
_cell.angle_beta   90.00
_cell.angle_gamma   90.00
#
_symmetry.space_group_name_H-M   'P 1'
#
loop_
_entity.id
_entity.type
_entity.pdbx_description
1 polymer ?
#
loop_
_entity_poly.entity_id
_entity_poly.type
_entity_poly.pdbx_seq_one_letter_code
_entity_poly.pdbx_strand_id
1 'polypeptide(L)'
;MSKKVLVLPGDNIGPEIITEAVKVLEVVSNKFGLGVELDYAHLGGAALDAVGEPCPQETLDKARSSDAILLGAVGGPQWDNVERHLRPEKGLLTIRSELDLFGNLRPAIMYPQLAHASSLKPEFVSGLDILIVRELVGGIYFGEPRGIRTLENGEREGYNTYKYSESEIRRIGRMAFEAAMVRGKRLCSVDKSNVLEATVLWKEIITELAVDYPEVELSHMYVDNAAMQLVMAPKQFDVIVTGNMFGDILSDTAAMLTGSIGMLPSASLDKHGGGMYEPCHGSAPDIAGQGVANPLATILSVAMMLRYSLDAVEAADAIEKAVSDVLDQGLRTGDIYTDGMTRVGTVEMGDAVVAAL
;
A
#
# COMPACT_ATOMS: atom_id res chain seq x y z
N MET A 1 2.71 -20.75 19.07
CA MET A 1 1.54 -19.94 19.45
C MET A 1 0.79 -19.69 18.14
N SER A 2 -0.54 -19.71 18.15
CA SER A 2 -1.35 -19.33 16.99
C SER A 2 -1.10 -17.85 16.65
N LYS A 3 -1.11 -17.52 15.36
CA LYS A 3 -0.99 -16.16 14.85
C LYS A 3 -2.39 -15.65 14.51
N LYS A 4 -2.79 -14.56 15.11
CA LYS A 4 -4.11 -13.94 14.88
C LYS A 4 -4.07 -12.92 13.74
N VAL A 5 -4.88 -13.13 12.71
CA VAL A 5 -5.03 -12.19 11.59
C VAL A 5 -6.47 -11.66 11.58
N LEU A 6 -6.62 -10.34 11.68
CA LEU A 6 -7.89 -9.68 11.46
C LEU A 6 -8.10 -9.45 9.96
N VAL A 7 -9.18 -9.97 9.42
CA VAL A 7 -9.58 -9.80 8.03
C VAL A 7 -10.68 -8.74 7.94
N LEU A 8 -10.43 -7.70 7.17
CA LEU A 8 -11.34 -6.59 6.88
C LEU A 8 -11.66 -6.58 5.38
N PRO A 9 -12.74 -7.27 4.92
CA PRO A 9 -13.03 -7.33 3.49
C PRO A 9 -13.25 -5.95 2.86
N GLY A 10 -13.87 -5.02 3.60
CA GLY A 10 -14.14 -3.66 3.12
C GLY A 10 -15.25 -3.60 2.09
N ASP A 11 -15.04 -2.78 1.04
CA ASP A 11 -16.08 -2.31 0.13
C ASP A 11 -15.85 -2.81 -1.31
N ASN A 12 -16.93 -2.89 -2.10
CA ASN A 12 -16.94 -3.14 -3.55
C ASN A 12 -16.14 -4.40 -3.96
N ILE A 13 -14.98 -4.29 -4.66
CA ILE A 13 -14.17 -5.48 -5.01
C ILE A 13 -13.44 -6.09 -3.80
N GLY A 14 -13.40 -5.39 -2.65
CA GLY A 14 -12.67 -5.85 -1.46
C GLY A 14 -13.03 -7.28 -1.04
N PRO A 15 -14.31 -7.65 -0.87
CA PRO A 15 -14.71 -9.02 -0.54
C PRO A 15 -14.26 -10.08 -1.57
N GLU A 16 -14.25 -9.75 -2.86
CA GLU A 16 -13.84 -10.69 -3.93
C GLU A 16 -12.34 -11.00 -3.82
N ILE A 17 -11.50 -9.97 -3.75
CA ILE A 17 -10.03 -10.15 -3.69
C ILE A 17 -9.55 -10.73 -2.36
N ILE A 18 -10.23 -10.39 -1.25
CA ILE A 18 -9.93 -10.97 0.09
C ILE A 18 -10.24 -12.46 0.11
N THR A 19 -11.33 -12.90 -0.51
CA THR A 19 -11.67 -14.32 -0.58
C THR A 19 -10.51 -15.12 -1.20
N GLU A 20 -9.93 -14.63 -2.28
CA GLU A 20 -8.80 -15.30 -2.93
C GLU A 20 -7.51 -15.24 -2.10
N ALA A 21 -7.24 -14.10 -1.47
CA ALA A 21 -6.07 -13.94 -0.60
C ALA A 21 -6.16 -14.83 0.66
N VAL A 22 -7.34 -14.99 1.23
CA VAL A 22 -7.58 -15.89 2.37
C VAL A 22 -7.38 -17.34 1.98
N LYS A 23 -7.88 -17.81 0.82
CA LYS A 23 -7.59 -19.17 0.32
C LYS A 23 -6.09 -19.45 0.26
N VAL A 24 -5.30 -18.52 -0.29
CA VAL A 24 -3.84 -18.63 -0.37
C VAL A 24 -3.23 -18.68 1.02
N LEU A 25 -3.65 -17.80 1.95
CA LEU A 25 -3.16 -17.76 3.32
C LEU A 25 -3.44 -19.09 4.07
N GLU A 26 -4.63 -19.64 3.92
CA GLU A 26 -5.01 -20.92 4.56
C GLU A 26 -4.15 -22.08 4.05
N VAL A 27 -3.93 -22.18 2.73
CA VAL A 27 -3.09 -23.22 2.12
C VAL A 27 -1.65 -23.11 2.61
N VAL A 28 -1.09 -21.90 2.60
CA VAL A 28 0.28 -21.65 3.07
C VAL A 28 0.40 -21.88 4.58
N SER A 29 -0.58 -21.43 5.38
CA SER A 29 -0.61 -21.66 6.82
C SER A 29 -0.57 -23.16 7.15
N ASN A 30 -1.33 -23.98 6.43
CA ASN A 30 -1.34 -25.43 6.60
C ASN A 30 -0.02 -26.05 6.14
N LYS A 31 0.49 -25.66 4.96
CA LYS A 31 1.72 -26.22 4.37
C LYS A 31 2.96 -25.97 5.22
N PHE A 32 3.05 -24.78 5.82
CA PHE A 32 4.20 -24.37 6.66
C PHE A 32 3.94 -24.48 8.17
N GLY A 33 2.76 -24.95 8.59
CA GLY A 33 2.43 -25.16 10.00
C GLY A 33 2.37 -23.88 10.82
N LEU A 34 1.91 -22.76 10.24
CA LEU A 34 1.94 -21.44 10.87
C LEU A 34 0.87 -21.25 11.96
N GLY A 35 -0.23 -22.02 11.91
CA GLY A 35 -1.31 -21.96 12.89
C GLY A 35 -2.03 -20.59 12.87
N VAL A 36 -2.30 -20.03 11.67
CA VAL A 36 -3.00 -18.76 11.53
C VAL A 36 -4.47 -18.95 11.90
N GLU A 37 -4.97 -18.07 12.78
CA GLU A 37 -6.38 -17.94 13.16
C GLU A 37 -6.94 -16.65 12.57
N LEU A 38 -8.06 -16.77 11.82
CA LEU A 38 -8.71 -15.62 11.18
C LEU A 38 -9.87 -15.12 12.04
N ASP A 39 -9.90 -13.81 12.26
CA ASP A 39 -11.07 -13.09 12.80
C ASP A 39 -11.54 -12.07 11.76
N TYR A 40 -12.80 -11.68 11.80
CA TYR A 40 -13.41 -10.79 10.82
C TYR A 40 -14.07 -9.60 11.49
N ALA A 41 -14.01 -8.44 10.82
CA ALA A 41 -14.75 -7.25 11.21
C ALA A 41 -15.09 -6.38 9.99
N HIS A 42 -15.96 -5.40 10.18
CA HIS A 42 -16.30 -4.41 9.16
C HIS A 42 -15.43 -3.17 9.28
N LEU A 43 -15.06 -2.59 8.13
CA LEU A 43 -14.40 -1.30 8.00
C LEU A 43 -14.94 -0.57 6.77
N GLY A 44 -14.93 0.75 6.78
CA GLY A 44 -15.33 1.55 5.61
C GLY A 44 -16.83 1.67 5.46
N GLY A 45 -17.32 1.62 4.22
CA GLY A 45 -18.73 1.72 3.88
C GLY A 45 -19.54 0.53 4.40
N ALA A 46 -18.98 -0.67 4.35
CA ALA A 46 -19.61 -1.86 4.92
C ALA A 46 -19.86 -1.73 6.43
N ALA A 47 -18.96 -1.08 7.17
CA ALA A 47 -19.15 -0.79 8.58
C ALA A 47 -20.21 0.30 8.80
N LEU A 48 -20.20 1.36 7.99
CA LEU A 48 -21.19 2.42 8.03
C LEU A 48 -22.61 1.85 7.80
N ASP A 49 -22.78 1.00 6.80
CA ASP A 49 -24.07 0.39 6.49
C ASP A 49 -24.54 -0.58 7.59
N ALA A 50 -23.61 -1.29 8.24
CA ALA A 50 -23.94 -2.28 9.26
C ALA A 50 -24.26 -1.66 10.63
N VAL A 51 -23.47 -0.65 11.06
CA VAL A 51 -23.52 -0.11 12.44
C VAL A 51 -23.51 1.41 12.53
N GLY A 52 -23.49 2.13 11.40
CA GLY A 52 -23.56 3.60 11.36
C GLY A 52 -22.22 4.31 11.57
N GLU A 53 -21.10 3.59 11.63
CA GLU A 53 -19.75 4.13 11.83
C GLU A 53 -18.76 3.49 10.87
N PRO A 54 -17.85 4.26 10.20
CA PRO A 54 -16.92 3.69 9.24
C PRO A 54 -15.73 2.92 9.87
N CYS A 55 -15.51 3.07 11.17
CA CYS A 55 -14.52 2.32 11.96
C CYS A 55 -15.06 2.11 13.38
N PRO A 56 -15.84 1.04 13.62
CA PRO A 56 -16.42 0.74 14.92
C PRO A 56 -15.34 0.45 15.97
N GLN A 57 -15.64 0.75 17.25
CA GLN A 57 -14.73 0.47 18.35
C GLN A 57 -14.40 -1.03 18.46
N GLU A 58 -15.35 -1.93 18.18
CA GLU A 58 -15.11 -3.37 18.13
C GLU A 58 -14.02 -3.74 17.12
N THR A 59 -14.03 -3.12 15.94
CA THR A 59 -13.00 -3.33 14.90
C THR A 59 -11.62 -2.87 15.40
N LEU A 60 -11.53 -1.72 16.08
CA LEU A 60 -10.28 -1.24 16.68
C LEU A 60 -9.77 -2.18 17.77
N ASP A 61 -10.65 -2.70 18.61
CA ASP A 61 -10.27 -3.60 19.71
C ASP A 61 -9.76 -4.95 19.16
N LYS A 62 -10.40 -5.49 18.13
CA LYS A 62 -9.93 -6.68 17.39
C LYS A 62 -8.59 -6.40 16.72
N ALA A 63 -8.42 -5.25 16.08
CA ALA A 63 -7.18 -4.85 15.41
C ALA A 63 -6.00 -4.78 16.39
N ARG A 64 -6.21 -4.17 17.57
CA ARG A 64 -5.18 -4.09 18.62
C ARG A 64 -4.79 -5.45 19.23
N SER A 65 -5.69 -6.43 19.15
CA SER A 65 -5.45 -7.78 19.68
C SER A 65 -4.96 -8.80 18.64
N SER A 66 -4.78 -8.38 17.41
CA SER A 66 -4.31 -9.21 16.29
C SER A 66 -2.81 -9.01 16.04
N ASP A 67 -2.13 -10.04 15.53
CA ASP A 67 -0.72 -9.97 15.12
C ASP A 67 -0.56 -9.22 13.78
N ALA A 68 -1.59 -9.26 12.92
CA ALA A 68 -1.63 -8.56 11.65
C ALA A 68 -3.07 -8.31 11.18
N ILE A 69 -3.24 -7.37 10.25
CA ILE A 69 -4.52 -7.03 9.65
C ILE A 69 -4.41 -7.19 8.13
N LEU A 70 -5.34 -7.91 7.52
CA LEU A 70 -5.48 -8.01 6.08
C LEU A 70 -6.73 -7.23 5.64
N LEU A 71 -6.55 -6.19 4.84
CA LEU A 71 -7.61 -5.31 4.36
C LEU A 71 -7.78 -5.46 2.85
N GLY A 72 -9.04 -5.52 2.39
CA GLY A 72 -9.38 -5.50 0.97
C GLY A 72 -9.30 -4.10 0.38
N ALA A 73 -10.42 -3.40 0.34
CA ALA A 73 -10.48 -2.04 -0.19
C ALA A 73 -11.57 -1.23 0.51
N VAL A 74 -11.46 0.10 0.51
CA VAL A 74 -12.40 0.99 1.21
C VAL A 74 -12.86 2.10 0.27
N GLY A 75 -14.13 2.48 0.40
CA GLY A 75 -14.73 3.61 -0.31
C GLY A 75 -15.65 3.22 -1.46
N GLY A 76 -16.34 4.23 -1.98
CA GLY A 76 -17.24 4.07 -3.12
C GLY A 76 -18.22 5.23 -3.24
N PRO A 77 -18.75 5.51 -4.47
CA PRO A 77 -19.60 6.65 -4.76
C PRO A 77 -20.94 6.62 -4.01
N GLN A 78 -21.39 5.45 -3.54
CA GLN A 78 -22.63 5.32 -2.78
C GLN A 78 -22.60 6.09 -1.45
N TRP A 79 -21.41 6.39 -0.92
CA TRP A 79 -21.21 7.15 0.33
C TRP A 79 -20.69 8.59 0.11
N ASP A 80 -20.66 9.11 -1.12
CA ASP A 80 -20.18 10.48 -1.41
C ASP A 80 -21.01 11.57 -0.70
N ASN A 81 -22.31 11.30 -0.50
CA ASN A 81 -23.26 12.26 0.07
C ASN A 81 -23.40 12.18 1.60
N VAL A 82 -22.71 11.24 2.27
CA VAL A 82 -22.72 11.19 3.74
C VAL A 82 -21.86 12.32 4.34
N GLU A 83 -22.10 12.63 5.60
CA GLU A 83 -21.29 13.61 6.32
C GLU A 83 -19.80 13.21 6.28
N ARG A 84 -18.91 14.20 6.17
CA ARG A 84 -17.50 13.97 5.96
C ARG A 84 -16.83 13.05 7.00
N HIS A 85 -17.30 13.10 8.25
CA HIS A 85 -16.77 12.25 9.32
C HIS A 85 -17.25 10.80 9.25
N LEU A 86 -18.29 10.52 8.47
CA LEU A 86 -18.85 9.18 8.22
C LEU A 86 -18.37 8.55 6.92
N ARG A 87 -17.58 9.26 6.12
CA ARG A 87 -17.08 8.68 4.86
C ARG A 87 -16.20 7.46 5.13
N PRO A 88 -16.26 6.43 4.28
CA PRO A 88 -15.46 5.21 4.41
C PRO A 88 -13.96 5.46 4.60
N GLU A 89 -13.40 6.41 3.87
CA GLU A 89 -11.97 6.79 3.95
C GLU A 89 -11.60 7.31 5.34
N LYS A 90 -12.55 7.92 6.07
CA LYS A 90 -12.32 8.34 7.46
C LYS A 90 -12.09 7.12 8.37
N GLY A 91 -12.78 6.01 8.10
CA GLY A 91 -12.55 4.73 8.80
C GLY A 91 -11.13 4.23 8.61
N LEU A 92 -10.64 4.25 7.37
CA LEU A 92 -9.28 3.85 7.03
C LEU A 92 -8.23 4.75 7.70
N LEU A 93 -8.41 6.07 7.65
CA LEU A 93 -7.52 7.01 8.33
C LEU A 93 -7.53 6.84 9.85
N THR A 94 -8.70 6.50 10.41
CA THR A 94 -8.85 6.28 11.86
C THR A 94 -8.06 5.05 12.31
N ILE A 95 -8.23 3.89 11.67
CA ILE A 95 -7.51 2.67 12.07
C ILE A 95 -5.98 2.84 11.91
N ARG A 96 -5.51 3.50 10.85
CA ARG A 96 -4.08 3.79 10.65
C ARG A 96 -3.52 4.67 11.76
N SER A 97 -4.24 5.72 12.18
CA SER A 97 -3.83 6.63 13.24
C SER A 97 -3.88 5.98 14.62
N GLU A 98 -4.95 5.24 14.93
CA GLU A 98 -5.16 4.58 16.22
C GLU A 98 -4.15 3.46 16.51
N LEU A 99 -3.61 2.85 15.45
CA LEU A 99 -2.58 1.80 15.55
C LEU A 99 -1.16 2.34 15.28
N ASP A 100 -1.00 3.66 15.08
CA ASP A 100 0.26 4.33 14.72
C ASP A 100 1.00 3.64 13.54
N LEU A 101 0.28 3.27 12.48
CA LEU A 101 0.82 2.64 11.28
C LEU A 101 1.50 3.69 10.39
N PHE A 102 2.63 4.21 10.85
CA PHE A 102 3.27 5.39 10.25
C PHE A 102 4.05 5.11 8.97
N GLY A 103 4.56 3.91 8.80
CA GLY A 103 5.43 3.55 7.68
C GLY A 103 4.73 2.68 6.65
N ASN A 104 4.41 3.23 5.48
CA ASN A 104 3.77 2.49 4.41
C ASN A 104 4.80 2.12 3.33
N LEU A 105 5.01 0.81 3.18
CA LEU A 105 5.89 0.21 2.19
C LEU A 105 5.10 -0.15 0.95
N ARG A 106 5.46 0.41 -0.20
CA ARG A 106 4.84 0.18 -1.51
C ARG A 106 5.89 -0.26 -2.53
N PRO A 107 6.14 -1.57 -2.68
CA PRO A 107 7.05 -2.08 -3.70
C PRO A 107 6.42 -1.98 -5.09
N ALA A 108 7.15 -1.44 -6.06
CA ALA A 108 6.83 -1.44 -7.47
C ALA A 108 7.82 -2.35 -8.22
N ILE A 109 7.44 -3.62 -8.36
CA ILE A 109 8.29 -4.67 -8.96
C ILE A 109 7.73 -5.04 -10.32
N MET A 110 8.57 -5.00 -11.35
CA MET A 110 8.20 -5.46 -12.68
C MET A 110 8.45 -6.96 -12.82
N TYR A 111 7.37 -7.73 -12.91
CA TYR A 111 7.46 -9.13 -13.28
C TYR A 111 7.90 -9.26 -14.74
N PRO A 112 8.92 -10.08 -15.07
CA PRO A 112 9.42 -10.21 -16.44
C PRO A 112 8.31 -10.54 -17.46
N GLN A 113 7.32 -11.33 -17.02
CA GLN A 113 6.19 -11.77 -17.84
C GLN A 113 5.23 -10.61 -18.20
N LEU A 114 5.28 -9.50 -17.48
CA LEU A 114 4.40 -8.33 -17.64
C LEU A 114 5.09 -7.12 -18.28
N ALA A 115 6.36 -7.22 -18.67
CA ALA A 115 7.09 -6.09 -19.25
C ALA A 115 6.40 -5.48 -20.48
N HIS A 116 5.64 -6.29 -21.25
CA HIS A 116 4.87 -5.84 -22.40
C HIS A 116 3.48 -5.27 -22.05
N ALA A 117 3.01 -5.45 -20.81
CA ALA A 117 1.76 -4.87 -20.32
C ALA A 117 1.96 -3.43 -19.82
N SER A 118 3.20 -3.01 -19.58
CA SER A 118 3.52 -1.62 -19.19
C SER A 118 3.19 -0.64 -20.33
N SER A 119 2.80 0.58 -19.93
CA SER A 119 2.66 1.70 -20.88
C SER A 119 3.99 2.23 -21.41
N LEU A 120 5.12 1.86 -20.77
CA LEU A 120 6.46 2.21 -21.22
C LEU A 120 7.07 1.03 -22.02
N LYS A 121 8.08 1.35 -22.82
CA LYS A 121 8.83 0.31 -23.52
C LYS A 121 9.53 -0.62 -22.55
N PRO A 122 9.62 -1.94 -22.85
CA PRO A 122 10.23 -2.94 -21.96
C PRO A 122 11.65 -2.59 -21.50
N GLU A 123 12.46 -1.92 -22.32
CA GLU A 123 13.82 -1.52 -21.96
C GLU A 123 13.89 -0.57 -20.75
N PHE A 124 12.83 0.21 -20.51
CA PHE A 124 12.75 1.13 -19.34
C PHE A 124 12.31 0.41 -18.07
N VAL A 125 11.48 -0.61 -18.17
CA VAL A 125 10.82 -1.24 -17.02
C VAL A 125 11.30 -2.64 -16.67
N SER A 126 11.94 -3.37 -17.60
CA SER A 126 12.45 -4.72 -17.31
C SER A 126 13.44 -4.71 -16.16
N GLY A 127 13.19 -5.56 -15.14
CA GLY A 127 14.01 -5.64 -13.94
C GLY A 127 13.83 -4.45 -12.97
N LEU A 128 12.75 -3.69 -13.11
CA LEU A 128 12.42 -2.62 -12.17
C LEU A 128 12.06 -3.20 -10.81
N ASP A 129 12.66 -2.64 -9.76
CA ASP A 129 12.37 -2.94 -8.36
C ASP A 129 12.59 -1.68 -7.53
N ILE A 130 11.53 -0.94 -7.29
CA ILE A 130 11.52 0.30 -6.49
C ILE A 130 10.71 0.07 -5.24
N LEU A 131 11.22 0.50 -4.09
CA LEU A 131 10.45 0.56 -2.84
C LEU A 131 10.15 2.03 -2.50
N ILE A 132 8.87 2.37 -2.41
CA ILE A 132 8.43 3.67 -1.91
C ILE A 132 8.05 3.52 -0.43
N VAL A 133 8.76 4.26 0.43
CA VAL A 133 8.52 4.38 1.86
C VAL A 133 7.77 5.68 2.11
N ARG A 134 6.45 5.58 2.28
CA ARG A 134 5.52 6.68 2.48
C ARG A 134 5.25 6.88 3.97
N GLU A 135 5.45 8.09 4.49
CA GLU A 135 4.93 8.44 5.81
C GLU A 135 3.39 8.49 5.72
N LEU A 136 2.67 7.86 6.66
CA LEU A 136 1.25 7.54 6.47
C LEU A 136 0.29 8.22 7.44
N VAL A 137 0.73 8.69 8.60
CA VAL A 137 -0.14 9.23 9.67
C VAL A 137 0.10 10.71 9.98
N GLY A 138 0.88 11.38 9.15
CA GLY A 138 1.19 12.81 9.25
C GLY A 138 0.82 13.61 8.00
N GLY A 139 1.41 14.79 7.88
CA GLY A 139 1.29 15.67 6.73
C GLY A 139 -0.09 16.32 6.58
N ILE A 140 -0.44 16.64 5.33
CA ILE A 140 -1.65 17.39 5.00
C ILE A 140 -2.95 16.58 5.22
N TYR A 141 -2.86 15.24 5.25
CA TYR A 141 -4.03 14.38 5.48
C TYR A 141 -4.50 14.39 6.92
N PHE A 142 -3.60 14.71 7.87
CA PHE A 142 -3.87 14.72 9.30
C PHE A 142 -3.68 16.09 9.95
N GLY A 143 -3.08 17.05 9.23
CA GLY A 143 -2.79 18.38 9.77
C GLY A 143 -4.04 19.16 10.16
N GLU A 144 -3.97 19.80 11.32
CA GLU A 144 -4.98 20.74 11.82
C GLU A 144 -4.35 22.12 12.04
N PRO A 145 -5.10 23.23 11.83
CA PRO A 145 -6.52 23.32 11.46
C PRO A 145 -6.76 23.06 9.96
N ARG A 146 -7.96 22.57 9.61
CA ARG A 146 -8.41 22.37 8.24
C ARG A 146 -9.92 22.52 8.12
N GLY A 147 -10.43 22.87 6.96
CA GLY A 147 -11.86 23.00 6.75
C GLY A 147 -12.25 23.88 5.58
N ILE A 148 -13.51 24.22 5.57
CA ILE A 148 -14.10 25.25 4.69
C ILE A 148 -14.73 26.30 5.59
N ARG A 149 -14.33 27.57 5.44
CA ARG A 149 -14.89 28.70 6.20
C ARG A 149 -15.47 29.73 5.25
N THR A 150 -16.39 30.55 5.76
CA THR A 150 -16.90 31.73 5.06
C THR A 150 -16.13 32.95 5.58
N LEU A 151 -15.56 33.71 4.67
CA LEU A 151 -14.84 34.95 4.94
C LEU A 151 -15.82 36.10 5.19
N GLU A 152 -15.34 37.23 5.73
CA GLU A 152 -16.13 38.43 6.01
C GLU A 152 -16.83 39.01 4.77
N ASN A 153 -16.24 38.83 3.59
CA ASN A 153 -16.79 39.24 2.29
C ASN A 153 -17.86 38.29 1.72
N GLY A 154 -18.16 37.17 2.43
CA GLY A 154 -19.11 36.14 2.01
C GLY A 154 -18.54 35.04 1.12
N GLU A 155 -17.26 35.12 0.72
CA GLU A 155 -16.59 34.05 -0.04
C GLU A 155 -16.28 32.84 0.83
N ARG A 156 -16.26 31.66 0.22
CA ARG A 156 -15.81 30.43 0.91
C ARG A 156 -14.33 30.19 0.64
N GLU A 157 -13.60 29.82 1.68
CA GLU A 157 -12.19 29.44 1.60
C GLU A 157 -12.01 28.03 2.15
N GLY A 158 -11.38 27.14 1.34
CA GLY A 158 -10.94 25.82 1.78
C GLY A 158 -9.48 25.84 2.15
N TYR A 159 -9.11 25.22 3.30
CA TYR A 159 -7.72 25.19 3.78
C TYR A 159 -7.37 23.87 4.46
N ASN A 160 -6.10 23.48 4.33
CA ASN A 160 -5.48 22.36 5.04
C ASN A 160 -4.13 22.79 5.60
N THR A 161 -3.73 22.18 6.70
CA THR A 161 -2.38 22.38 7.29
C THR A 161 -1.46 21.24 6.86
N TYR A 162 -0.34 21.60 6.27
CA TYR A 162 0.75 20.66 5.97
C TYR A 162 1.83 20.80 7.03
N LYS A 163 2.02 19.78 7.87
CA LYS A 163 3.01 19.81 8.96
C LYS A 163 3.63 18.45 9.19
N TYR A 164 4.88 18.45 9.59
CA TYR A 164 5.64 17.31 10.10
C TYR A 164 6.48 17.75 11.29
N SER A 165 6.51 16.93 12.33
CA SER A 165 7.45 17.07 13.44
C SER A 165 8.76 16.34 13.13
N GLU A 166 9.84 16.72 13.81
CA GLU A 166 11.13 16.05 13.72
C GLU A 166 11.03 14.55 14.02
N SER A 167 10.26 14.16 15.05
CA SER A 167 10.09 12.75 15.43
C SER A 167 9.40 11.91 14.35
N GLU A 168 8.40 12.47 13.67
CA GLU A 168 7.72 11.81 12.54
C GLU A 168 8.69 11.60 11.37
N ILE A 169 9.49 12.62 11.04
CA ILE A 169 10.48 12.54 9.97
C ILE A 169 11.58 11.53 10.32
N ARG A 170 12.09 11.55 11.56
CA ARG A 170 13.14 10.63 12.00
C ARG A 170 12.71 9.17 11.95
N ARG A 171 11.48 8.86 12.38
CA ARG A 171 11.00 7.46 12.39
C ARG A 171 10.84 6.89 10.98
N ILE A 172 10.28 7.66 10.04
CA ILE A 172 10.13 7.20 8.66
C ILE A 172 11.48 7.20 7.93
N GLY A 173 12.34 8.15 8.21
CA GLY A 173 13.70 8.20 7.67
C GLY A 173 14.51 6.97 8.06
N ARG A 174 14.50 6.57 9.33
CA ARG A 174 15.17 5.34 9.78
C ARG A 174 14.65 4.10 9.06
N MET A 175 13.34 3.93 8.97
CA MET A 175 12.74 2.82 8.22
C MET A 175 13.23 2.78 6.77
N ALA A 176 13.33 3.93 6.10
CA ALA A 176 13.80 4.01 4.73
C ALA A 176 15.29 3.71 4.59
N PHE A 177 16.13 4.19 5.50
CA PHE A 177 17.56 3.85 5.52
C PHE A 177 17.78 2.37 5.79
N GLU A 178 17.06 1.78 6.75
CA GLU A 178 17.13 0.34 7.06
C GLU A 178 16.68 -0.49 5.85
N ALA A 179 15.62 -0.08 5.17
CA ALA A 179 15.20 -0.71 3.92
C ALA A 179 16.29 -0.60 2.83
N ALA A 180 16.93 0.55 2.68
CA ALA A 180 18.01 0.74 1.72
C ALA A 180 19.24 -0.13 2.04
N MET A 181 19.57 -0.33 3.33
CA MET A 181 20.71 -1.16 3.77
C MET A 181 20.61 -2.62 3.30
N VAL A 182 19.40 -3.17 3.24
CA VAL A 182 19.18 -4.56 2.78
C VAL A 182 18.87 -4.67 1.30
N ARG A 183 18.83 -3.54 0.57
CA ARG A 183 18.61 -3.43 -0.88
C ARG A 183 19.88 -2.91 -1.58
N GLY A 184 19.72 -2.08 -2.60
CA GLY A 184 20.80 -1.52 -3.43
C GLY A 184 21.60 -0.37 -2.79
N LYS A 185 21.32 -0.05 -1.50
CA LYS A 185 21.99 1.01 -0.73
C LYS A 185 21.89 2.41 -1.34
N ARG A 186 20.79 2.68 -2.06
CA ARG A 186 20.48 3.99 -2.62
C ARG A 186 19.16 4.49 -2.08
N LEU A 187 19.14 5.66 -1.46
CA LEU A 187 17.95 6.31 -0.91
C LEU A 187 17.76 7.67 -1.58
N CYS A 188 16.59 7.88 -2.17
CA CYS A 188 16.16 9.16 -2.70
C CYS A 188 15.09 9.76 -1.77
N SER A 189 15.40 10.86 -1.09
CA SER A 189 14.43 11.62 -0.31
C SER A 189 13.71 12.62 -1.21
N VAL A 190 12.40 12.47 -1.31
CA VAL A 190 11.56 13.29 -2.20
C VAL A 190 10.73 14.28 -1.40
N ASP A 191 10.86 15.56 -1.75
CA ASP A 191 10.27 16.69 -1.03
C ASP A 191 9.88 17.85 -1.97
N LYS A 192 9.46 18.98 -1.41
CA LYS A 192 9.23 20.26 -2.09
C LYS A 192 9.89 21.41 -1.31
N SER A 193 11.11 21.20 -0.84
CA SER A 193 11.83 22.12 0.06
C SER A 193 12.19 23.48 -0.56
N ASN A 194 12.05 23.61 -1.87
CA ASN A 194 12.18 24.92 -2.53
C ASN A 194 10.95 25.84 -2.34
N VAL A 195 9.85 25.33 -1.76
CA VAL A 195 8.58 26.08 -1.61
C VAL A 195 7.95 25.89 -0.22
N LEU A 196 8.04 24.68 0.37
CA LEU A 196 7.32 24.31 1.59
C LEU A 196 8.25 24.19 2.79
N GLU A 197 8.06 25.04 3.80
CA GLU A 197 8.87 25.08 5.03
C GLU A 197 8.90 23.72 5.76
N ALA A 198 7.75 23.03 5.85
CA ALA A 198 7.70 21.71 6.48
C ALA A 198 8.61 20.68 5.79
N THR A 199 8.87 20.86 4.50
CA THR A 199 9.76 19.97 3.75
C THR A 199 11.21 20.45 3.73
N VAL A 200 11.49 21.68 4.11
CA VAL A 200 12.85 22.13 4.48
C VAL A 200 13.31 21.33 5.70
N LEU A 201 12.51 21.30 6.77
CA LEU A 201 12.80 20.49 7.95
C LEU A 201 12.94 18.99 7.59
N TRP A 202 12.09 18.47 6.71
CA TRP A 202 12.18 17.08 6.21
C TRP A 202 13.56 16.80 5.64
N LYS A 203 14.04 17.65 4.73
CA LYS A 203 15.33 17.50 4.08
C LYS A 203 16.48 17.58 5.07
N GLU A 204 16.44 18.51 6.02
CA GLU A 204 17.44 18.67 7.07
C GLU A 204 17.57 17.39 7.91
N ILE A 205 16.44 16.88 8.44
CA ILE A 205 16.42 15.70 9.31
C ILE A 205 16.86 14.43 8.56
N ILE A 206 16.42 14.23 7.32
CA ILE A 206 16.88 13.08 6.52
C ILE A 206 18.39 13.17 6.24
N THR A 207 18.92 14.39 6.01
CA THR A 207 20.36 14.60 5.82
C THR A 207 21.16 14.30 7.11
N GLU A 208 20.65 14.70 8.27
CA GLU A 208 21.26 14.37 9.56
C GLU A 208 21.31 12.86 9.80
N LEU A 209 20.21 12.14 9.51
CA LEU A 209 20.15 10.69 9.67
C LEU A 209 21.15 9.92 8.80
N ALA A 210 21.53 10.46 7.64
CA ALA A 210 22.48 9.82 6.75
C ALA A 210 23.85 9.57 7.41
N VAL A 211 24.21 10.33 8.44
CA VAL A 211 25.45 10.15 9.21
C VAL A 211 25.48 8.78 9.90
N ASP A 212 24.31 8.27 10.32
CA ASP A 212 24.18 6.97 10.97
C ASP A 212 24.21 5.78 9.96
N TYR A 213 24.09 6.08 8.65
CA TYR A 213 24.02 5.07 7.57
C TYR A 213 25.03 5.36 6.45
N PRO A 214 26.36 5.37 6.74
CA PRO A 214 27.38 5.81 5.80
C PRO A 214 27.52 4.93 4.54
N GLU A 215 26.92 3.74 4.54
CA GLU A 215 26.91 2.85 3.38
C GLU A 215 25.77 3.17 2.39
N VAL A 216 24.81 4.01 2.77
CA VAL A 216 23.66 4.38 1.93
C VAL A 216 23.98 5.67 1.18
N GLU A 217 23.90 5.61 -0.13
CA GLU A 217 23.98 6.79 -1.00
C GLU A 217 22.65 7.56 -0.91
N LEU A 218 22.66 8.70 -0.18
CA LEU A 218 21.51 9.60 -0.06
C LEU A 218 21.51 10.62 -1.20
N SER A 219 20.37 10.74 -1.86
CA SER A 219 20.07 11.83 -2.79
C SER A 219 18.78 12.55 -2.39
N HIS A 220 18.61 13.80 -2.84
CA HIS A 220 17.39 14.57 -2.66
C HIS A 220 16.81 14.98 -4.01
N MET A 221 15.50 14.92 -4.14
CA MET A 221 14.82 15.28 -5.38
C MET A 221 13.50 16.01 -5.09
N TYR A 222 13.20 17.07 -5.82
CA TYR A 222 11.89 17.69 -5.74
C TYR A 222 10.84 16.77 -6.35
N VAL A 223 9.63 16.74 -5.77
CA VAL A 223 8.57 15.80 -6.12
C VAL A 223 8.13 15.90 -7.58
N ASP A 224 8.11 17.10 -8.16
CA ASP A 224 7.81 17.32 -9.58
C ASP A 224 8.86 16.69 -10.50
N ASN A 225 10.16 16.81 -10.14
CA ASN A 225 11.21 16.11 -10.85
C ASN A 225 11.14 14.60 -10.63
N ALA A 226 10.87 14.14 -9.41
CA ALA A 226 10.73 12.71 -9.12
C ALA A 226 9.61 12.06 -9.96
N ALA A 227 8.47 12.75 -10.13
CA ALA A 227 7.39 12.29 -10.99
C ALA A 227 7.83 12.15 -12.45
N MET A 228 8.59 13.11 -12.99
CA MET A 228 9.17 13.00 -14.34
C MET A 228 10.19 11.86 -14.44
N GLN A 229 11.08 11.73 -13.46
CA GLN A 229 12.16 10.74 -13.45
C GLN A 229 11.63 9.30 -13.31
N LEU A 230 10.53 9.08 -12.59
CA LEU A 230 9.86 7.79 -12.54
C LEU A 230 9.44 7.32 -13.94
N VAL A 231 8.99 8.23 -14.81
CA VAL A 231 8.60 7.89 -16.19
C VAL A 231 9.81 7.81 -17.12
N MET A 232 10.81 8.70 -16.97
CA MET A 232 11.93 8.81 -17.90
C MET A 232 13.05 7.80 -17.63
N ALA A 233 13.39 7.58 -16.36
CA ALA A 233 14.53 6.79 -15.93
C ALA A 233 14.27 6.08 -14.58
N PRO A 234 13.21 5.23 -14.49
CA PRO A 234 12.78 4.64 -13.21
C PRO A 234 13.86 3.79 -12.53
N LYS A 235 14.77 3.16 -13.29
CA LYS A 235 15.83 2.30 -12.76
C LYS A 235 16.91 3.02 -11.95
N GLN A 236 16.91 4.35 -11.94
CA GLN A 236 17.79 5.10 -11.04
C GLN A 236 17.38 4.98 -9.57
N PHE A 237 16.10 4.70 -9.31
CA PHE A 237 15.58 4.56 -7.96
C PHE A 237 15.75 3.14 -7.43
N ASP A 238 16.04 3.03 -6.13
CA ASP A 238 16.02 1.80 -5.35
C ASP A 238 15.03 1.97 -4.20
N VAL A 239 15.29 2.89 -3.25
CA VAL A 239 14.35 3.27 -2.21
C VAL A 239 14.03 4.76 -2.34
N ILE A 240 12.74 5.11 -2.26
CA ILE A 240 12.26 6.49 -2.19
C ILE A 240 11.61 6.69 -0.83
N VAL A 241 11.99 7.75 -0.09
CA VAL A 241 11.30 8.16 1.13
C VAL A 241 10.62 9.50 0.90
N THR A 242 9.36 9.63 1.33
CA THR A 242 8.59 10.85 1.14
C THR A 242 7.39 10.96 2.09
N GLY A 243 6.85 12.16 2.21
CA GLY A 243 5.66 12.45 3.00
C GLY A 243 4.38 11.83 2.41
N ASN A 244 3.32 11.92 3.17
CA ASN A 244 2.05 11.22 2.93
C ASN A 244 1.47 11.47 1.52
N MET A 245 1.15 12.72 1.20
CA MET A 245 0.52 13.08 -0.09
C MET A 245 1.43 12.79 -1.29
N PHE A 246 2.72 13.11 -1.19
CA PHE A 246 3.65 12.86 -2.29
C PHE A 246 3.89 11.37 -2.51
N GLY A 247 3.95 10.59 -1.42
CA GLY A 247 4.07 9.14 -1.47
C GLY A 247 2.87 8.46 -2.11
N ASP A 248 1.67 8.99 -1.86
CA ASP A 248 0.44 8.52 -2.51
C ASP A 248 0.51 8.69 -4.04
N ILE A 249 0.77 9.91 -4.49
CA ILE A 249 0.84 10.25 -5.92
C ILE A 249 1.96 9.51 -6.64
N LEU A 250 3.15 9.45 -6.04
CA LEU A 250 4.32 8.82 -6.67
C LEU A 250 4.18 7.29 -6.75
N SER A 251 3.55 6.66 -5.77
CA SER A 251 3.34 5.21 -5.81
C SER A 251 2.32 4.81 -6.88
N ASP A 252 1.27 5.61 -7.08
CA ASP A 252 0.30 5.37 -8.16
C ASP A 252 0.96 5.59 -9.55
N THR A 253 1.85 6.58 -9.66
CA THR A 253 2.67 6.76 -10.87
C THR A 253 3.59 5.54 -11.08
N ALA A 254 4.24 5.04 -10.04
CA ALA A 254 5.10 3.86 -10.11
C ALA A 254 4.32 2.58 -10.44
N ALA A 255 3.06 2.48 -9.99
CA ALA A 255 2.18 1.37 -10.33
C ALA A 255 1.99 1.20 -11.84
N MET A 256 1.85 2.30 -12.56
CA MET A 256 1.68 2.27 -14.03
C MET A 256 2.92 1.76 -14.76
N LEU A 257 4.10 1.84 -14.15
CA LEU A 257 5.32 1.27 -14.71
C LEU A 257 5.27 -0.27 -14.74
N THR A 258 4.61 -0.87 -13.76
CA THR A 258 4.49 -2.34 -13.62
C THR A 258 3.36 -2.96 -14.45
N GLY A 259 2.60 -2.14 -15.16
CA GLY A 259 1.53 -2.55 -16.06
C GLY A 259 0.13 -2.52 -15.46
N SER A 260 -0.01 -2.67 -14.14
CA SER A 260 -1.30 -2.55 -13.44
C SER A 260 -1.11 -2.29 -11.96
N ILE A 261 -1.97 -1.43 -11.38
CA ILE A 261 -2.06 -1.24 -9.94
C ILE A 261 -2.56 -2.52 -9.21
N GLY A 262 -3.21 -3.43 -9.93
CA GLY A 262 -3.62 -4.76 -9.44
C GLY A 262 -2.46 -5.72 -9.13
N MET A 263 -1.22 -5.29 -9.39
CA MET A 263 0.00 -6.03 -9.06
C MET A 263 0.74 -5.46 -7.83
N LEU A 264 0.30 -4.34 -7.26
CA LEU A 264 1.03 -3.64 -6.20
C LEU A 264 0.45 -3.92 -4.82
N PRO A 265 1.16 -4.69 -3.99
CA PRO A 265 0.85 -4.85 -2.57
C PRO A 265 1.30 -3.63 -1.77
N SER A 266 0.82 -3.51 -0.54
CA SER A 266 1.39 -2.59 0.44
C SER A 266 1.35 -3.13 1.86
N ALA A 267 2.25 -2.61 2.70
CA ALA A 267 2.31 -2.86 4.13
C ALA A 267 2.36 -1.52 4.88
N SER A 268 1.44 -1.32 5.81
CA SER A 268 1.44 -0.17 6.72
C SER A 268 1.88 -0.66 8.10
N LEU A 269 3.04 -0.23 8.56
CA LEU A 269 3.74 -0.79 9.72
C LEU A 269 3.80 0.21 10.89
N ASP A 270 3.70 -0.32 12.09
CA ASP A 270 4.04 0.38 13.33
C ASP A 270 5.52 0.19 13.71
N LYS A 271 5.93 0.73 14.86
CA LYS A 271 7.31 0.60 15.36
C LYS A 271 7.61 -0.75 16.04
N HIS A 272 6.60 -1.64 16.20
CA HIS A 272 6.72 -2.90 16.92
C HIS A 272 6.63 -4.13 16.01
N GLY A 273 6.44 -3.92 14.71
CA GLY A 273 6.26 -4.98 13.71
C GLY A 273 4.80 -5.39 13.50
N GLY A 274 3.84 -4.72 14.18
CA GLY A 274 2.43 -4.81 13.83
C GLY A 274 2.17 -4.15 12.47
N GLY A 275 1.23 -4.69 11.69
CA GLY A 275 0.99 -4.14 10.37
C GLY A 275 -0.41 -4.39 9.82
N MET A 276 -0.82 -3.51 8.91
CA MET A 276 -1.99 -3.67 8.05
C MET A 276 -1.52 -3.81 6.60
N TYR A 277 -2.03 -4.81 5.93
CA TYR A 277 -1.63 -5.24 4.60
C TYR A 277 -2.82 -5.14 3.65
N GLU A 278 -2.64 -4.40 2.58
CA GLU A 278 -3.70 -4.07 1.63
C GLU A 278 -3.12 -3.84 0.23
N PRO A 279 -3.86 -4.06 -0.87
CA PRO A 279 -3.43 -3.63 -2.18
C PRO A 279 -3.32 -2.11 -2.26
N CYS A 280 -2.50 -1.57 -3.16
CA CYS A 280 -2.39 -0.13 -3.38
C CYS A 280 -3.63 0.47 -4.06
N HIS A 281 -4.37 -0.35 -4.83
CA HIS A 281 -5.56 0.09 -5.56
C HIS A 281 -6.76 0.34 -4.63
N GLY A 282 -7.72 1.13 -5.09
CA GLY A 282 -9.00 1.38 -4.41
C GLY A 282 -10.02 0.25 -4.63
N SER A 283 -11.27 0.56 -4.30
CA SER A 283 -12.38 -0.40 -4.27
C SER A 283 -13.03 -0.72 -5.63
N ALA A 284 -12.66 -0.03 -6.71
CA ALA A 284 -13.11 -0.23 -8.09
C ALA A 284 -14.61 -0.57 -8.22
N PRO A 285 -15.51 0.34 -7.85
CA PRO A 285 -16.95 0.07 -7.78
C PRO A 285 -17.57 -0.26 -9.15
N ASP A 286 -16.94 0.17 -10.23
CA ASP A 286 -17.36 -0.09 -11.61
C ASP A 286 -17.25 -1.54 -12.05
N ILE A 287 -16.38 -2.34 -11.42
CA ILE A 287 -16.19 -3.76 -11.72
C ILE A 287 -16.60 -4.69 -10.56
N ALA A 288 -17.09 -4.15 -9.45
CA ALA A 288 -17.52 -4.94 -8.30
C ALA A 288 -18.65 -5.92 -8.65
N GLY A 289 -18.58 -7.15 -8.13
CA GLY A 289 -19.54 -8.23 -8.39
C GLY A 289 -19.43 -8.89 -9.76
N GLN A 290 -18.45 -8.50 -10.59
CA GLN A 290 -18.25 -9.06 -11.93
C GLN A 290 -17.24 -10.21 -11.97
N GLY A 291 -16.50 -10.46 -10.88
CA GLY A 291 -15.50 -11.51 -10.81
C GLY A 291 -14.30 -11.30 -11.77
N VAL A 292 -13.98 -10.06 -12.08
CA VAL A 292 -12.88 -9.68 -13.03
C VAL A 292 -11.71 -8.97 -12.38
N ALA A 293 -11.84 -8.58 -11.11
CA ALA A 293 -10.78 -7.89 -10.35
C ALA A 293 -9.53 -8.79 -10.23
N ASN A 294 -8.35 -8.18 -10.36
CA ASN A 294 -7.08 -8.87 -10.16
C ASN A 294 -6.81 -9.06 -8.65
N PRO A 295 -6.73 -10.29 -8.13
CA PRO A 295 -6.50 -10.54 -6.71
C PRO A 295 -5.00 -10.54 -6.33
N LEU A 296 -4.07 -10.44 -7.31
CA LEU A 296 -2.64 -10.67 -7.07
C LEU A 296 -2.02 -9.65 -6.13
N ALA A 297 -2.43 -8.37 -6.18
CA ALA A 297 -1.94 -7.36 -5.23
C ALA A 297 -2.29 -7.72 -3.77
N THR A 298 -3.51 -8.23 -3.52
CA THR A 298 -3.95 -8.67 -2.19
C THR A 298 -3.22 -9.94 -1.76
N ILE A 299 -3.04 -10.89 -2.66
CA ILE A 299 -2.24 -12.12 -2.43
C ILE A 299 -0.78 -11.77 -2.10
N LEU A 300 -0.18 -10.84 -2.83
CA LEU A 300 1.17 -10.34 -2.53
C LEU A 300 1.23 -9.53 -1.22
N SER A 301 0.13 -8.87 -0.83
CA SER A 301 0.02 -8.25 0.50
C SER A 301 0.04 -9.30 1.62
N VAL A 302 -0.54 -10.50 1.39
CA VAL A 302 -0.38 -11.64 2.30
C VAL A 302 1.09 -12.07 2.39
N ALA A 303 1.84 -12.11 1.29
CA ALA A 303 3.28 -12.40 1.34
C ALA A 303 4.04 -11.37 2.19
N MET A 304 3.74 -10.07 2.03
CA MET A 304 4.31 -9.03 2.88
C MET A 304 3.93 -9.22 4.37
N MET A 305 2.68 -9.58 4.66
CA MET A 305 2.21 -9.87 6.02
C MET A 305 3.00 -11.02 6.67
N LEU A 306 3.19 -12.11 5.94
CA LEU A 306 3.96 -13.26 6.38
C LEU A 306 5.42 -12.87 6.67
N ARG A 307 6.02 -12.03 5.84
CA ARG A 307 7.41 -11.59 5.96
C ARG A 307 7.64 -10.62 7.10
N TYR A 308 6.79 -9.60 7.26
CA TYR A 308 7.04 -8.48 8.17
C TYR A 308 6.41 -8.64 9.56
N SER A 309 5.22 -9.25 9.67
CA SER A 309 4.53 -9.39 10.96
C SER A 309 4.49 -10.80 11.51
N LEU A 310 4.55 -11.83 10.65
CA LEU A 310 4.35 -13.21 11.09
C LEU A 310 5.64 -14.06 11.13
N ASP A 311 6.81 -13.48 10.78
CA ASP A 311 8.13 -14.13 10.74
C ASP A 311 8.16 -15.42 9.90
N ALA A 312 7.42 -15.47 8.80
CA ALA A 312 7.24 -16.63 7.94
C ALA A 312 7.81 -16.40 6.54
N VAL A 313 9.11 -16.09 6.43
CA VAL A 313 9.78 -15.69 5.19
C VAL A 313 9.66 -16.76 4.10
N GLU A 314 9.87 -18.05 4.43
CA GLU A 314 9.76 -19.14 3.44
C GLU A 314 8.35 -19.28 2.86
N ALA A 315 7.34 -19.00 3.67
CA ALA A 315 5.95 -18.99 3.23
C ALA A 315 5.64 -17.78 2.32
N ALA A 316 6.22 -16.62 2.62
CA ALA A 316 6.14 -15.44 1.77
C ALA A 316 6.79 -15.69 0.40
N ASP A 317 8.01 -16.23 0.38
CA ASP A 317 8.74 -16.58 -0.83
C ASP A 317 7.96 -17.59 -1.70
N ALA A 318 7.27 -18.55 -1.07
CA ALA A 318 6.43 -19.51 -1.76
C ALA A 318 5.24 -18.83 -2.48
N ILE A 319 4.59 -17.84 -1.87
CA ILE A 319 3.52 -17.08 -2.51
C ILE A 319 4.07 -16.27 -3.68
N GLU A 320 5.16 -15.52 -3.49
CA GLU A 320 5.77 -14.70 -4.53
C GLU A 320 6.18 -15.57 -5.76
N LYS A 321 6.73 -16.75 -5.47
CA LYS A 321 7.06 -17.73 -6.52
C LYS A 321 5.81 -18.25 -7.21
N ALA A 322 4.76 -18.63 -6.47
CA ALA A 322 3.52 -19.13 -7.06
C ALA A 322 2.88 -18.09 -7.99
N VAL A 323 2.87 -16.81 -7.61
CA VAL A 323 2.42 -15.72 -8.49
C VAL A 323 3.25 -15.65 -9.77
N SER A 324 4.58 -15.74 -9.68
CA SER A 324 5.44 -15.77 -10.87
C SER A 324 5.15 -16.97 -11.75
N ASP A 325 5.02 -18.17 -11.17
CA ASP A 325 4.75 -19.42 -11.89
C ASP A 325 3.40 -19.36 -12.64
N VAL A 326 2.36 -18.74 -12.06
CA VAL A 326 1.06 -18.53 -12.71
C VAL A 326 1.18 -17.57 -13.90
N LEU A 327 1.97 -16.51 -13.74
CA LEU A 327 2.26 -15.58 -14.85
C LEU A 327 3.06 -16.28 -15.98
N ASP A 328 3.96 -17.21 -15.66
CA ASP A 328 4.70 -18.04 -16.65
C ASP A 328 3.76 -18.99 -17.40
N GLN A 329 2.67 -19.46 -16.78
CA GLN A 329 1.63 -20.25 -17.45
C GLN A 329 0.79 -19.42 -18.45
N GLY A 330 1.01 -18.12 -18.53
CA GLY A 330 0.29 -17.21 -19.43
C GLY A 330 -1.10 -16.81 -18.95
N LEU A 331 -1.45 -17.04 -17.67
CA LEU A 331 -2.74 -16.62 -17.12
C LEU A 331 -2.72 -15.11 -16.81
N ARG A 332 -3.78 -14.39 -17.20
CA ARG A 332 -3.87 -12.93 -17.03
C ARG A 332 -5.30 -12.52 -16.68
N THR A 333 -5.43 -11.68 -15.67
CA THR A 333 -6.66 -10.90 -15.46
C THR A 333 -6.78 -9.79 -16.50
N GLY A 334 -7.96 -9.16 -16.61
CA GLY A 334 -8.24 -8.21 -17.67
C GLY A 334 -7.31 -7.01 -17.74
N ASP A 335 -6.81 -6.54 -16.59
CA ASP A 335 -5.93 -5.39 -16.41
C ASP A 335 -4.47 -5.62 -16.87
N ILE A 336 -4.02 -6.87 -16.85
CA ILE A 336 -2.67 -7.29 -17.27
C ILE A 336 -2.70 -8.18 -18.54
N TYR A 337 -3.84 -8.24 -19.21
CA TYR A 337 -4.00 -9.08 -20.40
C TYR A 337 -3.22 -8.51 -21.61
N THR A 338 -2.57 -9.40 -22.32
CA THR A 338 -1.95 -9.13 -23.61
C THR A 338 -2.31 -10.25 -24.59
N ASP A 339 -2.31 -9.94 -25.90
CA ASP A 339 -2.65 -10.92 -26.93
C ASP A 339 -1.80 -12.18 -26.85
N GLY A 340 -2.45 -13.33 -27.02
CA GLY A 340 -1.82 -14.64 -26.93
C GLY A 340 -1.80 -15.27 -25.53
N MET A 341 -2.23 -14.54 -24.51
CA MET A 341 -2.37 -15.03 -23.13
C MET A 341 -3.77 -15.59 -22.89
N THR A 342 -3.94 -16.33 -21.81
CA THR A 342 -5.23 -16.85 -21.36
C THR A 342 -5.86 -15.87 -20.36
N ARG A 343 -7.02 -15.30 -20.72
CA ARG A 343 -7.77 -14.42 -19.83
C ARG A 343 -8.54 -15.22 -18.79
N VAL A 344 -8.40 -14.84 -17.52
CA VAL A 344 -9.07 -15.47 -16.37
C VAL A 344 -9.72 -14.39 -15.49
N GLY A 345 -10.72 -14.80 -14.69
CA GLY A 345 -11.34 -13.95 -13.68
C GLY A 345 -10.63 -14.01 -12.33
N THR A 346 -11.25 -13.35 -11.33
CA THR A 346 -10.71 -13.24 -9.96
C THR A 346 -10.50 -14.61 -9.32
N VAL A 347 -11.53 -15.47 -9.38
CA VAL A 347 -11.53 -16.79 -8.75
C VAL A 347 -10.53 -17.73 -9.44
N GLU A 348 -10.55 -17.79 -10.77
CA GLU A 348 -9.62 -18.64 -11.51
C GLU A 348 -8.15 -18.24 -11.27
N MET A 349 -7.87 -16.93 -11.13
CA MET A 349 -6.52 -16.47 -10.83
C MET A 349 -6.10 -16.90 -9.41
N GLY A 350 -6.97 -16.74 -8.40
CA GLY A 350 -6.72 -17.20 -7.04
C GLY A 350 -6.52 -18.72 -6.95
N ASP A 351 -7.36 -19.49 -7.61
CA ASP A 351 -7.26 -20.96 -7.67
C ASP A 351 -5.96 -21.40 -8.36
N ALA A 352 -5.51 -20.69 -9.40
CA ALA A 352 -4.25 -20.96 -10.07
C ALA A 352 -3.04 -20.71 -9.13
N VAL A 353 -3.06 -19.66 -8.33
CA VAL A 353 -2.01 -19.41 -7.32
C VAL A 353 -2.00 -20.52 -6.25
N VAL A 354 -3.17 -20.94 -5.77
CA VAL A 354 -3.28 -22.07 -4.84
C VAL A 354 -2.72 -23.36 -5.44
N ALA A 355 -3.00 -23.62 -6.71
CA ALA A 355 -2.49 -24.81 -7.39
C ALA A 355 -0.96 -24.79 -7.65
N ALA A 356 -0.35 -23.61 -7.65
CA ALA A 356 1.11 -23.43 -7.83
C ALA A 356 1.89 -23.47 -6.49
N LEU A 357 1.20 -23.39 -5.33
CA LEU A 357 1.78 -23.53 -3.99
C LEU A 357 2.07 -25.00 -3.66
#